data_13fa0187cb7156210496a43ce9f519ce
#
_entry.id   13fa0187cb7156210496a43ce9f519ce
#
_cell.length_a   1.000
_cell.length_b   1.000
_cell.length_c   1.000
_cell.angle_alpha   90.00
_cell.angle_beta   90.00
_cell.angle_gamma   90.00
#
_symmetry.space_group_name_H-M   'P 1'
#
loop_
_entity.id
_entity.type
_entity.pdbx_description
1 polymer ?
#
loop_
_entity_poly.entity_id
_entity_poly.type
_entity_poly.pdbx_seq_one_letter_code
_entity_poly.pdbx_strand_id
1 'polypeptide(L)'
;MKPLESTGDRDLLSAYTYPWKKILIGIFITAVCALSAVAIGSVYIPAFSLFSILFAKLSFFQGSDQLASSSHTIIWDIRFPRVVLALLVGASLGISGATYQGLFKNPLADPYLIGVASGASLGATLVFLTGLPFTYGYFSLLPVASFCGGLAAVYIAYLISHNSGDTQLSTLLLAGLAIGAFATAITGILMLRSDPDLRPLLSWLMGGFIRAQWNHSLLMIPYMAVGTIFILGYSRILNTMQLEEYYSESLGVDVEKTKRVLIISATLMTSAAVSFSGLIGFVGLIAPHVIRLLWGTDYRTILPLSGIAGAAFLVLADLTARTIISPVELPVGIITALVGSPFFVYLLLKSKRTIENGY
;
A
#
# COMPACT_ATOMS: atom_id res chain seq x y z
N MET A 1 31.22 -33.67 35.00
CA MET A 1 30.57 -33.54 33.70
C MET A 1 29.24 -32.80 33.93
N LYS A 2 29.20 -31.50 33.66
CA LYS A 2 27.94 -30.74 33.59
C LYS A 2 27.30 -30.99 32.25
N PRO A 3 25.98 -31.25 32.15
CA PRO A 3 25.32 -31.36 30.85
C PRO A 3 25.38 -30.01 30.15
N LEU A 4 25.85 -30.02 28.89
CA LEU A 4 25.72 -28.90 27.98
C LEU A 4 24.21 -28.70 27.73
N GLU A 5 23.59 -27.76 28.45
CA GLU A 5 22.25 -27.31 28.16
C GLU A 5 22.28 -26.67 26.75
N SER A 6 21.53 -27.29 25.84
CA SER A 6 21.39 -26.92 24.44
C SER A 6 20.66 -25.59 24.30
N THR A 7 21.38 -24.49 24.36
CA THR A 7 20.87 -23.17 23.89
C THR A 7 20.48 -23.17 22.40
N GLY A 8 21.02 -24.11 21.62
CA GLY A 8 20.75 -24.23 20.19
C GLY A 8 19.33 -24.72 19.82
N ASP A 9 18.73 -25.61 20.63
CA ASP A 9 17.41 -26.18 20.29
C ASP A 9 16.24 -25.19 20.47
N ARG A 10 16.34 -24.26 21.41
CA ARG A 10 15.33 -23.23 21.61
C ARG A 10 15.33 -22.18 20.49
N ASP A 11 16.49 -21.85 19.95
CA ASP A 11 16.62 -20.91 18.82
C ASP A 11 16.13 -21.53 17.51
N LEU A 12 16.38 -22.82 17.28
CA LEU A 12 15.86 -23.54 16.11
C LEU A 12 14.34 -23.66 16.13
N LEU A 13 13.74 -23.95 17.29
CA LEU A 13 12.29 -24.03 17.44
C LEU A 13 11.61 -22.65 17.31
N SER A 14 12.27 -21.58 17.75
CA SER A 14 11.75 -20.21 17.59
C SER A 14 11.70 -19.78 16.11
N ALA A 15 12.60 -20.29 15.27
CA ALA A 15 12.61 -20.06 13.83
C ALA A 15 11.39 -20.70 13.11
N TYR A 16 10.71 -21.68 13.72
CA TYR A 16 9.54 -22.33 13.14
C TYR A 16 8.20 -21.74 13.61
N THR A 17 8.20 -20.90 14.64
CA THR A 17 6.96 -20.31 15.15
C THR A 17 6.53 -19.09 14.33
N TYR A 18 5.25 -19.08 13.93
CA TYR A 18 4.67 -17.92 13.27
C TYR A 18 4.61 -16.71 14.21
N PRO A 19 4.90 -15.47 13.78
CA PRO A 19 5.14 -14.31 14.65
C PRO A 19 3.84 -13.68 15.22
N TRP A 20 2.92 -14.49 15.78
CA TRP A 20 1.61 -14.04 16.26
C TRP A 20 1.67 -12.88 17.26
N LYS A 21 2.63 -12.92 18.20
CA LYS A 21 2.78 -11.83 19.20
C LYS A 21 3.08 -10.49 18.52
N LYS A 22 3.98 -10.49 17.54
CA LYS A 22 4.37 -9.29 16.79
C LYS A 22 3.20 -8.75 15.98
N ILE A 23 2.43 -9.64 15.35
CA ILE A 23 1.22 -9.30 14.58
C ILE A 23 0.15 -8.69 15.48
N LEU A 24 -0.12 -9.29 16.66
CA LEU A 24 -1.10 -8.75 17.61
C LEU A 24 -0.71 -7.35 18.12
N ILE A 25 0.56 -7.14 18.43
CA ILE A 25 1.07 -5.81 18.82
C ILE A 25 0.87 -4.81 17.67
N GLY A 26 1.22 -5.20 16.46
CA GLY A 26 1.04 -4.33 15.27
C GLY A 26 -0.43 -3.99 15.02
N ILE A 27 -1.33 -4.98 15.11
CA ILE A 27 -2.79 -4.77 14.97
C ILE A 27 -3.29 -3.82 16.07
N PHE A 28 -2.85 -4.00 17.31
CA PHE A 28 -3.23 -3.11 18.41
C PHE A 28 -2.80 -1.66 18.16
N ILE A 29 -1.54 -1.45 17.75
CA ILE A 29 -1.03 -0.11 17.41
C ILE A 29 -1.86 0.49 16.26
N THR A 30 -2.12 -0.28 15.20
CA THR A 30 -2.91 0.18 14.05
C THR A 30 -4.35 0.52 14.44
N ALA A 31 -4.95 -0.27 15.33
CA ALA A 31 -6.29 0.01 15.86
C ALA A 31 -6.32 1.32 16.67
N VAL A 32 -5.31 1.58 17.50
CA VAL A 32 -5.17 2.84 18.22
C VAL A 32 -5.02 4.02 17.25
N CYS A 33 -4.19 3.90 16.22
CA CYS A 33 -4.05 4.92 15.17
C CYS A 33 -5.38 5.16 14.44
N ALA A 34 -6.11 4.12 14.08
CA ALA A 34 -7.40 4.21 13.40
C ALA A 34 -8.46 4.89 14.28
N LEU A 35 -8.57 4.52 15.55
CA LEU A 35 -9.48 5.15 16.52
C LEU A 35 -9.14 6.63 16.71
N SER A 36 -7.85 6.95 16.83
CA SER A 36 -7.38 8.35 16.91
C SER A 36 -7.76 9.14 15.67
N ALA A 37 -7.63 8.53 14.48
CA ALA A 37 -7.96 9.17 13.21
C ALA A 37 -9.48 9.37 13.01
N VAL A 38 -10.32 8.52 13.58
CA VAL A 38 -11.79 8.74 13.62
C VAL A 38 -12.14 9.84 14.63
N ALA A 39 -11.48 9.86 15.79
CA ALA A 39 -11.73 10.84 16.84
C ALA A 39 -11.32 12.26 16.44
N ILE A 40 -10.11 12.41 15.91
CA ILE A 40 -9.49 13.70 15.60
C ILE A 40 -9.83 14.11 14.15
N GLY A 41 -10.22 15.35 13.95
CA GLY A 41 -10.51 15.92 12.62
C GLY A 41 -10.78 17.41 12.72
N SER A 42 -11.11 18.05 11.58
CA SER A 42 -11.39 19.49 11.48
C SER A 42 -12.58 19.94 12.39
N VAL A 43 -13.50 19.04 12.69
CA VAL A 43 -14.61 19.28 13.63
C VAL A 43 -14.34 18.49 14.90
N TYR A 44 -14.34 19.18 16.04
CA TYR A 44 -14.17 18.54 17.34
C TYR A 44 -15.44 17.73 17.69
N ILE A 45 -15.27 16.46 17.96
CA ILE A 45 -16.34 15.57 18.42
C ILE A 45 -15.90 15.01 19.79
N PRO A 46 -16.70 15.18 20.85
CA PRO A 46 -16.37 14.65 22.17
C PRO A 46 -16.18 13.14 22.13
N ALA A 47 -15.16 12.63 22.83
CA ALA A 47 -14.86 11.20 22.85
C ALA A 47 -16.03 10.34 23.32
N PHE A 48 -16.86 10.88 24.23
CA PHE A 48 -18.08 10.22 24.69
C PHE A 48 -19.10 9.97 23.58
N SER A 49 -19.25 10.93 22.65
CA SER A 49 -20.13 10.79 21.48
C SER A 49 -19.61 9.72 20.51
N LEU A 50 -18.28 9.55 20.38
CA LEU A 50 -17.67 8.47 19.61
C LEU A 50 -18.05 7.10 20.18
N PHE A 51 -17.86 6.92 21.48
CA PHE A 51 -18.22 5.66 22.14
C PHE A 51 -19.70 5.37 22.03
N SER A 52 -20.57 6.37 22.25
CA SER A 52 -22.01 6.19 22.15
C SER A 52 -22.46 5.80 20.74
N ILE A 53 -21.91 6.41 19.69
CA ILE A 53 -22.22 6.07 18.28
C ILE A 53 -21.72 4.67 17.90
N LEU A 54 -20.53 4.29 18.38
CA LEU A 54 -19.96 2.95 18.15
C LEU A 54 -20.79 1.87 18.86
N PHE A 55 -21.16 2.10 20.12
CA PHE A 55 -21.93 1.16 20.93
C PHE A 55 -23.42 1.14 20.55
N ALA A 56 -24.04 2.26 20.15
CA ALA A 56 -25.44 2.28 19.74
C ALA A 56 -25.70 1.42 18.49
N LYS A 57 -24.72 1.24 17.61
CA LYS A 57 -24.83 0.37 16.43
C LYS A 57 -24.49 -1.09 16.73
N LEU A 58 -23.72 -1.37 17.77
CA LEU A 58 -23.42 -2.72 18.28
C LEU A 58 -24.50 -3.24 19.25
N SER A 59 -25.22 -2.34 19.90
CA SER A 59 -26.27 -2.67 20.86
C SER A 59 -27.57 -2.10 20.38
N PHE A 60 -28.65 -2.88 20.45
CA PHE A 60 -30.04 -2.49 20.17
C PHE A 60 -30.60 -1.36 21.08
N PHE A 61 -29.75 -0.48 21.58
CA PHE A 61 -30.14 0.64 22.45
C PHE A 61 -30.53 1.86 21.60
N GLN A 62 -31.81 2.04 21.40
CA GLN A 62 -32.43 3.30 20.98
C GLN A 62 -32.36 4.30 22.13
N GLY A 63 -31.63 5.39 21.97
CA GLY A 63 -31.57 6.45 22.97
C GLY A 63 -31.05 7.78 22.42
N SER A 64 -31.94 8.78 22.38
CA SER A 64 -31.78 10.24 22.25
C SER A 64 -31.38 10.82 20.88
N ASP A 65 -32.37 11.39 20.22
CA ASP A 65 -32.57 11.50 18.78
C ASP A 65 -32.20 12.81 18.07
N GLN A 66 -31.56 13.82 18.61
CA GLN A 66 -31.41 15.07 17.84
C GLN A 66 -30.00 15.68 17.77
N LEU A 67 -29.16 15.50 18.77
CA LEU A 67 -27.74 15.92 18.70
C LEU A 67 -26.86 14.84 18.01
N ALA A 68 -27.42 13.65 17.81
CA ALA A 68 -26.74 12.49 17.23
C ALA A 68 -26.67 12.51 15.68
N SER A 69 -27.59 13.20 14.96
CA SER A 69 -27.68 13.02 13.50
C SER A 69 -26.49 13.62 12.74
N SER A 70 -26.06 14.83 13.03
CA SER A 70 -24.91 15.45 12.35
C SER A 70 -23.58 14.81 12.74
N SER A 71 -23.39 14.50 14.03
CA SER A 71 -22.18 13.80 14.50
C SER A 71 -22.13 12.38 13.98
N HIS A 72 -23.26 11.68 13.87
CA HIS A 72 -23.35 10.35 13.30
C HIS A 72 -22.95 10.36 11.82
N THR A 73 -23.47 11.28 11.01
CA THR A 73 -23.12 11.43 9.60
C THR A 73 -21.63 11.72 9.42
N ILE A 74 -21.06 12.65 10.21
CA ILE A 74 -19.62 12.96 10.13
C ILE A 74 -18.77 11.75 10.46
N ILE A 75 -19.12 10.99 11.50
CA ILE A 75 -18.33 9.82 11.91
C ILE A 75 -18.52 8.68 10.93
N TRP A 76 -19.77 8.30 10.63
CA TRP A 76 -20.10 7.06 9.92
C TRP A 76 -20.00 7.17 8.40
N ASP A 77 -20.40 8.32 7.82
CA ASP A 77 -20.45 8.47 6.37
C ASP A 77 -19.21 9.18 5.80
N ILE A 78 -18.44 9.91 6.65
CA ILE A 78 -17.26 10.64 6.19
C ILE A 78 -15.98 10.03 6.76
N ARG A 79 -15.85 9.95 8.12
CA ARG A 79 -14.57 9.57 8.74
C ARG A 79 -14.27 8.08 8.68
N PHE A 80 -15.25 7.25 8.97
CA PHE A 80 -15.04 5.78 8.96
C PHE A 80 -14.66 5.24 7.59
N PRO A 81 -15.40 5.52 6.49
CA PRO A 81 -15.01 5.03 5.18
C PRO A 81 -13.61 5.48 4.78
N ARG A 82 -13.24 6.70 5.15
CA ARG A 82 -11.92 7.28 4.89
C ARG A 82 -10.80 6.53 5.63
N VAL A 83 -10.97 6.29 6.92
CA VAL A 83 -9.99 5.53 7.72
C VAL A 83 -9.91 4.08 7.26
N VAL A 84 -11.04 3.43 6.98
CA VAL A 84 -11.06 2.05 6.47
C VAL A 84 -10.35 1.96 5.12
N LEU A 85 -10.63 2.89 4.21
CA LEU A 85 -9.95 2.91 2.91
C LEU A 85 -8.45 3.18 3.07
N ALA A 86 -8.03 4.07 3.96
CA ALA A 86 -6.62 4.32 4.25
C ALA A 86 -5.91 3.08 4.82
N LEU A 87 -6.57 2.32 5.70
CA LEU A 87 -6.06 1.03 6.20
C LEU A 87 -5.86 0.02 5.07
N LEU A 88 -6.85 -0.15 4.19
CA LEU A 88 -6.80 -1.09 3.08
C LEU A 88 -5.71 -0.72 2.06
N VAL A 89 -5.64 0.56 1.68
CA VAL A 89 -4.62 1.08 0.75
C VAL A 89 -3.23 0.94 1.34
N GLY A 90 -3.04 1.36 2.60
CA GLY A 90 -1.75 1.27 3.29
C GLY A 90 -1.27 -0.17 3.44
N ALA A 91 -2.17 -1.09 3.80
CA ALA A 91 -1.86 -2.51 3.89
C ALA A 91 -1.47 -3.08 2.51
N SER A 92 -2.23 -2.76 1.46
CA SER A 92 -1.95 -3.21 0.10
C SER A 92 -0.59 -2.73 -0.40
N LEU A 93 -0.28 -1.45 -0.23
CA LEU A 93 1.01 -0.88 -0.63
C LEU A 93 2.17 -1.45 0.20
N GLY A 94 1.98 -1.65 1.51
CA GLY A 94 2.99 -2.24 2.38
C GLY A 94 3.32 -3.69 2.02
N ILE A 95 2.31 -4.54 1.78
CA ILE A 95 2.50 -5.93 1.36
C ILE A 95 3.11 -6.00 -0.03
N SER A 96 2.57 -5.23 -1.00
CA SER A 96 3.10 -5.20 -2.37
C SER A 96 4.54 -4.71 -2.40
N GLY A 97 4.87 -3.66 -1.62
CA GLY A 97 6.22 -3.16 -1.48
C GLY A 97 7.19 -4.22 -0.96
N ALA A 98 6.82 -4.90 0.13
CA ALA A 98 7.61 -6.00 0.69
C ALA A 98 7.83 -7.14 -0.33
N THR A 99 6.80 -7.45 -1.12
CA THR A 99 6.83 -8.48 -2.16
C THR A 99 7.81 -8.11 -3.27
N TYR A 100 7.74 -6.89 -3.81
CA TYR A 100 8.67 -6.43 -4.84
C TYR A 100 10.10 -6.31 -4.33
N GLN A 101 10.30 -5.83 -3.08
CA GLN A 101 11.62 -5.84 -2.47
C GLN A 101 12.21 -7.24 -2.38
N GLY A 102 11.39 -8.25 -2.08
CA GLY A 102 11.81 -9.65 -2.08
C GLY A 102 12.11 -10.20 -3.46
N LEU A 103 11.25 -9.96 -4.42
CA LEU A 103 11.44 -10.41 -5.80
C LEU A 103 12.70 -9.82 -6.44
N PHE A 104 12.89 -8.51 -6.33
CA PHE A 104 14.04 -7.82 -6.92
C PHE A 104 15.31 -7.94 -6.07
N LYS A 105 15.24 -8.61 -4.90
CA LYS A 105 16.35 -8.68 -3.93
C LYS A 105 16.93 -7.30 -3.61
N ASN A 106 16.09 -6.28 -3.65
CA ASN A 106 16.46 -4.89 -3.47
C ASN A 106 15.52 -4.22 -2.44
N PRO A 107 16.03 -3.81 -1.27
CA PRO A 107 15.21 -3.16 -0.24
C PRO A 107 14.67 -1.79 -0.64
N LEU A 108 15.14 -1.24 -1.77
CA LEU A 108 14.72 0.04 -2.33
C LEU A 108 13.71 -0.10 -3.47
N ALA A 109 13.28 -1.32 -3.78
CA ALA A 109 12.26 -1.55 -4.79
C ALA A 109 10.90 -1.02 -4.31
N ASP A 110 10.24 -0.26 -5.18
CA ASP A 110 8.90 0.30 -4.97
C ASP A 110 7.92 -0.29 -6.01
N PRO A 111 6.68 -0.60 -5.63
CA PRO A 111 5.67 -1.10 -6.57
C PRO A 111 5.45 -0.20 -7.79
N TYR A 112 5.73 1.08 -7.68
CA TYR A 112 5.53 2.05 -8.76
C TYR A 112 6.60 1.98 -9.86
N LEU A 113 7.78 1.40 -9.56
CA LEU A 113 8.88 1.29 -10.54
C LEU A 113 8.53 0.45 -11.77
N ILE A 114 7.58 -0.47 -11.65
CA ILE A 114 7.13 -1.30 -12.79
C ILE A 114 6.05 -0.64 -13.65
N GLY A 115 5.76 0.67 -13.44
CA GLY A 115 4.87 1.46 -14.29
C GLY A 115 3.39 1.50 -13.85
N VAL A 116 3.02 0.88 -12.72
CA VAL A 116 1.62 0.89 -12.22
C VAL A 116 1.09 2.32 -12.06
N ALA A 117 1.87 3.19 -11.40
CA ALA A 117 1.45 4.55 -11.08
C ALA A 117 1.20 5.40 -12.34
N SER A 118 2.11 5.34 -13.30
CA SER A 118 2.01 6.09 -14.56
C SER A 118 0.88 5.59 -15.44
N GLY A 119 0.69 4.26 -15.53
CA GLY A 119 -0.43 3.66 -16.24
C GLY A 119 -1.77 4.04 -15.62
N ALA A 120 -1.86 4.00 -14.29
CA ALA A 120 -3.05 4.42 -13.55
C ALA A 120 -3.36 5.91 -13.76
N SER A 121 -2.32 6.76 -13.78
CA SER A 121 -2.43 8.20 -14.06
C SER A 121 -2.96 8.46 -15.47
N LEU A 122 -2.45 7.74 -16.46
CA LEU A 122 -2.94 7.85 -17.84
C LEU A 122 -4.41 7.45 -17.94
N GLY A 123 -4.79 6.31 -17.33
CA GLY A 123 -6.19 5.88 -17.30
C GLY A 123 -7.12 6.88 -16.64
N ALA A 124 -6.71 7.45 -15.48
CA ALA A 124 -7.45 8.51 -14.80
C ALA A 124 -7.58 9.77 -15.66
N THR A 125 -6.49 10.22 -16.28
CA THR A 125 -6.45 11.42 -17.14
C THR A 125 -7.40 11.30 -18.33
N LEU A 126 -7.46 10.13 -18.96
CA LEU A 126 -8.41 9.87 -20.04
C LEU A 126 -9.87 10.09 -19.60
N VAL A 127 -10.24 9.64 -18.38
CA VAL A 127 -11.59 9.86 -17.86
C VAL A 127 -11.85 11.34 -17.58
N PHE A 128 -10.91 12.05 -16.98
CA PHE A 128 -11.08 13.48 -16.72
C PHE A 128 -11.27 14.32 -18.01
N LEU A 129 -10.64 13.89 -19.10
CA LEU A 129 -10.71 14.62 -20.39
C LEU A 129 -11.92 14.28 -21.24
N THR A 130 -12.51 13.10 -21.06
CA THR A 130 -13.66 12.68 -21.89
C THR A 130 -14.95 13.40 -21.51
N GLY A 131 -14.98 14.13 -20.38
CA GLY A 131 -16.20 14.75 -19.84
C GLY A 131 -17.32 13.75 -19.52
N LEU A 132 -17.02 12.45 -19.56
CA LEU A 132 -17.97 11.42 -19.21
C LEU A 132 -18.35 11.52 -17.72
N PRO A 133 -19.59 11.21 -17.34
CA PRO A 133 -19.96 11.21 -15.94
C PRO A 133 -19.06 10.23 -15.16
N PHE A 134 -18.50 10.70 -14.04
CA PHE A 134 -17.61 9.89 -13.19
C PHE A 134 -18.29 8.62 -12.64
N THR A 135 -19.61 8.60 -12.62
CA THR A 135 -20.42 7.47 -12.11
C THR A 135 -21.46 7.08 -13.15
N TYR A 136 -21.49 5.80 -13.49
CA TYR A 136 -22.54 5.15 -14.28
C TYR A 136 -23.26 4.15 -13.36
N GLY A 137 -24.38 4.58 -12.77
CA GLY A 137 -25.07 3.79 -11.75
C GLY A 137 -24.18 3.53 -10.53
N TYR A 138 -23.91 2.26 -10.24
CA TYR A 138 -23.04 1.84 -9.14
C TYR A 138 -21.54 1.82 -9.49
N PHE A 139 -21.16 2.01 -10.76
CA PHE A 139 -19.78 1.96 -11.21
C PHE A 139 -19.19 3.36 -11.33
N SER A 140 -18.05 3.57 -10.70
CA SER A 140 -17.24 4.76 -10.90
C SER A 140 -16.23 4.50 -12.02
N LEU A 141 -16.32 5.29 -13.10
CA LEU A 141 -15.45 5.12 -14.28
C LEU A 141 -13.98 5.40 -13.95
N LEU A 142 -13.73 6.37 -13.09
CA LEU A 142 -12.37 6.80 -12.72
C LEU A 142 -11.52 5.67 -12.07
N PRO A 143 -11.97 4.98 -11.01
CA PRO A 143 -11.24 3.84 -10.48
C PRO A 143 -11.05 2.71 -11.50
N VAL A 144 -12.06 2.41 -12.33
CA VAL A 144 -11.95 1.35 -13.33
C VAL A 144 -10.88 1.67 -14.37
N ALA A 145 -10.90 2.87 -14.95
CA ALA A 145 -9.91 3.28 -15.95
C ALA A 145 -8.49 3.35 -15.37
N SER A 146 -8.34 3.89 -14.16
CA SER A 146 -7.07 3.93 -13.44
C SER A 146 -6.55 2.52 -13.14
N PHE A 147 -7.40 1.62 -12.64
CA PHE A 147 -7.06 0.23 -12.38
C PHE A 147 -6.60 -0.50 -13.64
N CYS A 148 -7.39 -0.40 -14.72
CA CYS A 148 -7.04 -1.00 -16.02
C CYS A 148 -5.74 -0.42 -16.59
N GLY A 149 -5.55 0.89 -16.48
CA GLY A 149 -4.33 1.57 -16.93
C GLY A 149 -3.08 1.07 -16.18
N GLY A 150 -3.17 0.91 -14.86
CA GLY A 150 -2.09 0.36 -14.04
C GLY A 150 -1.76 -1.09 -14.40
N LEU A 151 -2.79 -1.95 -14.54
CA LEU A 151 -2.60 -3.34 -14.97
C LEU A 151 -2.01 -3.43 -16.39
N ALA A 152 -2.50 -2.63 -17.33
CA ALA A 152 -2.03 -2.62 -18.72
C ALA A 152 -0.54 -2.25 -18.80
N ALA A 153 -0.11 -1.22 -18.07
CA ALA A 153 1.29 -0.81 -18.05
C ALA A 153 2.21 -1.93 -17.58
N VAL A 154 1.86 -2.60 -16.47
CA VAL A 154 2.65 -3.73 -15.96
C VAL A 154 2.58 -4.94 -16.88
N TYR A 155 1.43 -5.23 -17.45
CA TYR A 155 1.28 -6.33 -18.40
C TYR A 155 2.18 -6.15 -19.64
N ILE A 156 2.24 -4.93 -20.20
CA ILE A 156 3.15 -4.63 -21.31
C ILE A 156 4.61 -4.75 -20.88
N ALA A 157 4.96 -4.24 -19.69
CA ALA A 157 6.32 -4.41 -19.13
C ALA A 157 6.68 -5.89 -18.94
N TYR A 158 5.73 -6.69 -18.47
CA TYR A 158 5.91 -8.12 -18.30
C TYR A 158 6.13 -8.84 -19.63
N LEU A 159 5.33 -8.52 -20.67
CA LEU A 159 5.51 -9.10 -22.01
C LEU A 159 6.90 -8.81 -22.60
N ILE A 160 7.42 -7.59 -22.39
CA ILE A 160 8.77 -7.21 -22.85
C ILE A 160 9.86 -7.95 -22.07
N SER A 161 9.63 -8.19 -20.77
CA SER A 161 10.62 -8.83 -19.90
C SER A 161 10.64 -10.36 -19.98
N HIS A 162 9.54 -10.96 -20.49
CA HIS A 162 9.39 -12.40 -20.59
C HIS A 162 10.00 -12.89 -21.91
N ASN A 163 11.07 -13.65 -21.84
CA ASN A 163 11.75 -14.19 -23.00
C ASN A 163 12.02 -15.69 -22.82
N SER A 164 11.63 -16.51 -23.79
CA SER A 164 11.90 -17.95 -23.84
C SER A 164 11.56 -18.74 -22.56
N GLY A 165 10.52 -18.32 -21.84
CA GLY A 165 10.01 -19.01 -20.64
C GLY A 165 10.58 -18.49 -19.31
N ASP A 166 11.47 -17.50 -19.33
CA ASP A 166 12.01 -16.85 -18.13
C ASP A 166 11.70 -15.36 -18.10
N THR A 167 11.36 -14.85 -16.90
CA THR A 167 11.11 -13.44 -16.64
C THR A 167 12.33 -12.80 -16.02
N GLN A 168 13.02 -11.97 -16.80
CA GLN A 168 14.17 -11.22 -16.32
C GLN A 168 13.72 -10.00 -15.51
N LEU A 169 13.92 -10.05 -14.19
CA LEU A 169 13.46 -9.01 -13.27
C LEU A 169 14.09 -7.63 -13.52
N SER A 170 15.37 -7.59 -13.95
CA SER A 170 16.04 -6.34 -14.35
C SER A 170 15.39 -5.71 -15.58
N THR A 171 15.08 -6.54 -16.58
CA THR A 171 14.37 -6.11 -17.79
C THR A 171 12.94 -5.65 -17.48
N LEU A 172 12.27 -6.31 -16.53
CA LEU A 172 10.93 -5.87 -16.06
C LEU A 172 10.98 -4.46 -15.46
N LEU A 173 11.98 -4.15 -14.63
CA LEU A 173 12.15 -2.80 -14.08
C LEU A 173 12.43 -1.77 -15.16
N LEU A 174 13.34 -2.06 -16.11
CA LEU A 174 13.67 -1.14 -17.20
C LEU A 174 12.48 -0.92 -18.15
N ALA A 175 11.76 -1.99 -18.50
CA ALA A 175 10.55 -1.91 -19.30
C ALA A 175 9.45 -1.10 -18.58
N GLY A 176 9.26 -1.35 -17.28
CA GLY A 176 8.32 -0.59 -16.45
C GLY A 176 8.64 0.89 -16.39
N LEU A 177 9.92 1.24 -16.25
CA LEU A 177 10.39 2.63 -16.28
C LEU A 177 10.13 3.28 -17.65
N ALA A 178 10.44 2.60 -18.75
CA ALA A 178 10.22 3.11 -20.11
C ALA A 178 8.73 3.32 -20.42
N ILE A 179 7.89 2.34 -20.09
CA ILE A 179 6.43 2.44 -20.25
C ILE A 179 5.87 3.53 -19.35
N GLY A 180 6.38 3.64 -18.12
CA GLY A 180 6.00 4.68 -17.19
C GLY A 180 6.32 6.08 -17.70
N ALA A 181 7.50 6.28 -18.27
CA ALA A 181 7.90 7.54 -18.89
C ALA A 181 7.01 7.88 -20.10
N PHE A 182 6.72 6.89 -20.94
CA PHE A 182 5.82 7.04 -22.09
C PHE A 182 4.39 7.42 -21.66
N ALA A 183 3.83 6.71 -20.69
CA ALA A 183 2.50 7.01 -20.14
C ALA A 183 2.45 8.41 -19.51
N THR A 184 3.51 8.81 -18.81
CA THR A 184 3.63 10.16 -18.24
C THR A 184 3.70 11.24 -19.30
N ALA A 185 4.43 11.01 -20.40
CA ALA A 185 4.51 11.95 -21.52
C ALA A 185 3.13 12.13 -22.20
N ILE A 186 2.39 11.03 -22.42
CA ILE A 186 1.02 11.11 -22.97
C ILE A 186 0.11 11.87 -22.00
N THR A 187 0.18 11.56 -20.70
CA THR A 187 -0.58 12.29 -19.66
C THR A 187 -0.31 13.78 -19.73
N GLY A 188 0.96 14.18 -19.85
CA GLY A 188 1.35 15.60 -20.01
C GLY A 188 0.76 16.25 -21.26
N ILE A 189 0.83 15.58 -22.41
CA ILE A 189 0.22 16.09 -23.68
C ILE A 189 -1.29 16.25 -23.52
N LEU A 190 -1.93 15.29 -22.90
CA LEU A 190 -3.38 15.32 -22.64
C LEU A 190 -3.74 16.48 -21.72
N MET A 191 -2.96 16.73 -20.67
CA MET A 191 -3.16 17.87 -19.75
C MET A 191 -3.03 19.22 -20.44
N LEU A 192 -2.14 19.36 -21.41
CA LEU A 192 -1.99 20.61 -22.20
C LEU A 192 -3.20 20.93 -23.07
N ARG A 193 -4.01 19.93 -23.41
CA ARG A 193 -5.24 20.07 -24.22
C ARG A 193 -6.50 20.21 -23.39
N SER A 194 -6.42 20.01 -22.07
CA SER A 194 -7.60 20.12 -21.21
C SER A 194 -7.95 21.58 -20.94
N ASP A 195 -9.24 21.84 -20.83
CA ASP A 195 -9.80 23.12 -20.42
C ASP A 195 -9.33 23.52 -19.01
N PRO A 196 -9.42 24.79 -18.57
CA PRO A 196 -8.70 25.33 -17.41
C PRO A 196 -8.94 24.66 -16.07
N ASP A 197 -9.88 23.74 -15.91
CA ASP A 197 -10.17 23.09 -14.62
C ASP A 197 -9.37 21.78 -14.39
N LEU A 198 -8.05 21.90 -14.31
CA LEU A 198 -7.13 20.79 -14.00
C LEU A 198 -7.10 20.43 -12.50
N ARG A 199 -7.71 21.23 -11.64
CA ARG A 199 -7.63 21.04 -10.16
C ARG A 199 -8.07 19.64 -9.69
N PRO A 200 -9.19 19.06 -10.17
CA PRO A 200 -9.62 17.73 -9.76
C PRO A 200 -8.62 16.63 -10.16
N LEU A 201 -8.03 16.75 -11.36
CA LEU A 201 -7.01 15.81 -11.84
C LEU A 201 -5.72 15.93 -11.02
N LEU A 202 -5.24 17.15 -10.80
CA LEU A 202 -4.04 17.39 -9.97
C LEU A 202 -4.25 16.88 -8.54
N SER A 203 -5.41 17.13 -7.95
CA SER A 203 -5.75 16.60 -6.62
C SER A 203 -5.74 15.08 -6.58
N TRP A 204 -6.24 14.42 -7.64
CA TRP A 204 -6.19 12.96 -7.74
C TRP A 204 -4.76 12.44 -7.92
N LEU A 205 -3.95 13.09 -8.77
CA LEU A 205 -2.53 12.74 -8.97
C LEU A 205 -1.69 12.89 -7.70
N MET A 206 -2.06 13.82 -6.81
CA MET A 206 -1.37 13.99 -5.52
C MET A 206 -1.79 12.97 -4.45
N GLY A 207 -2.82 12.17 -4.72
CA GLY A 207 -3.32 11.12 -3.85
C GLY A 207 -3.97 11.60 -2.55
N GLY A 208 -5.03 10.92 -2.13
CA GLY A 208 -5.74 11.23 -0.90
C GLY A 208 -7.07 10.52 -0.76
N PHE A 209 -7.77 10.78 0.35
CA PHE A 209 -8.99 10.08 0.72
C PHE A 209 -10.21 11.01 0.84
N ILE A 210 -10.15 12.22 0.27
CA ILE A 210 -11.25 13.22 0.34
C ILE A 210 -12.56 12.67 -0.25
N ARG A 211 -12.47 11.79 -1.26
CA ARG A 211 -13.62 11.16 -1.92
C ARG A 211 -13.94 9.76 -1.40
N ALA A 212 -13.36 9.37 -0.27
CA ALA A 212 -13.59 8.04 0.28
C ALA A 212 -15.05 7.80 0.64
N GLN A 213 -15.57 6.64 0.23
CA GLN A 213 -16.94 6.18 0.47
C GLN A 213 -16.90 4.70 0.85
N TRP A 214 -17.94 4.20 1.50
CA TRP A 214 -18.06 2.78 1.84
C TRP A 214 -17.94 1.85 0.63
N ASN A 215 -18.51 2.25 -0.52
CA ASN A 215 -18.43 1.47 -1.75
C ASN A 215 -16.97 1.29 -2.21
N HIS A 216 -16.12 2.30 -2.06
CA HIS A 216 -14.69 2.20 -2.41
C HIS A 216 -13.98 1.17 -1.52
N SER A 217 -14.25 1.20 -0.22
CA SER A 217 -13.70 0.24 0.74
C SER A 217 -14.18 -1.20 0.45
N LEU A 218 -15.47 -1.36 0.18
CA LEU A 218 -16.05 -2.67 -0.14
C LEU A 218 -15.50 -3.25 -1.44
N LEU A 219 -15.33 -2.41 -2.48
CA LEU A 219 -14.75 -2.83 -3.75
C LEU A 219 -13.26 -3.17 -3.63
N MET A 220 -12.53 -2.53 -2.72
CA MET A 220 -11.11 -2.80 -2.53
C MET A 220 -10.81 -4.11 -1.79
N ILE A 221 -11.70 -4.54 -0.87
CA ILE A 221 -11.52 -5.74 -0.04
C ILE A 221 -11.18 -6.99 -0.86
N PRO A 222 -11.91 -7.36 -1.93
CA PRO A 222 -11.62 -8.58 -2.68
C PRO A 222 -10.23 -8.56 -3.34
N TYR A 223 -9.79 -7.44 -3.88
CA TYR A 223 -8.46 -7.32 -4.49
C TYR A 223 -7.35 -7.50 -3.45
N MET A 224 -7.51 -6.82 -2.30
CA MET A 224 -6.58 -6.97 -1.18
C MET A 224 -6.58 -8.40 -0.63
N ALA A 225 -7.75 -9.01 -0.42
CA ALA A 225 -7.85 -10.37 0.12
C ALA A 225 -7.19 -11.39 -0.80
N VAL A 226 -7.53 -11.38 -2.09
CA VAL A 226 -6.95 -12.29 -3.09
C VAL A 226 -5.43 -12.10 -3.16
N GLY A 227 -4.95 -10.86 -3.34
CA GLY A 227 -3.51 -10.60 -3.42
C GLY A 227 -2.77 -11.02 -2.15
N THR A 228 -3.33 -10.72 -0.96
CA THR A 228 -2.73 -11.08 0.33
C THR A 228 -2.65 -12.60 0.52
N ILE A 229 -3.71 -13.34 0.20
CA ILE A 229 -3.74 -14.80 0.32
C ILE A 229 -2.62 -15.43 -0.53
N PHE A 230 -2.50 -15.03 -1.80
CA PHE A 230 -1.45 -15.56 -2.66
C PHE A 230 -0.04 -15.14 -2.16
N ILE A 231 0.17 -13.88 -1.84
CA ILE A 231 1.49 -13.39 -1.39
C ILE A 231 1.91 -14.07 -0.09
N LEU A 232 1.03 -14.17 0.91
CA LEU A 232 1.34 -14.84 2.17
C LEU A 232 1.58 -16.34 1.98
N GLY A 233 0.84 -17.00 1.09
CA GLY A 233 1.05 -18.39 0.72
C GLY A 233 2.46 -18.66 0.16
N TYR A 234 3.03 -17.70 -0.56
CA TYR A 234 4.38 -17.78 -1.13
C TYR A 234 5.49 -17.22 -0.21
N SER A 235 5.18 -16.81 1.01
CA SER A 235 6.15 -16.19 1.93
C SER A 235 7.38 -17.05 2.22
N ARG A 236 7.22 -18.38 2.37
CA ARG A 236 8.33 -19.32 2.55
C ARG A 236 9.18 -19.45 1.29
N ILE A 237 8.54 -19.54 0.15
CA ILE A 237 9.20 -19.63 -1.15
C ILE A 237 10.00 -18.35 -1.41
N LEU A 238 9.45 -17.19 -1.07
CA LEU A 238 10.16 -15.91 -1.19
C LEU A 238 11.42 -15.82 -0.32
N ASN A 239 11.44 -16.47 0.86
CA ASN A 239 12.66 -16.64 1.65
C ASN A 239 13.70 -17.50 0.92
N THR A 240 13.29 -18.62 0.32
CA THR A 240 14.18 -19.47 -0.47
C THR A 240 14.75 -18.72 -1.67
N MET A 241 13.93 -17.92 -2.35
CA MET A 241 14.35 -17.09 -3.49
C MET A 241 15.36 -15.98 -3.12
N GLN A 242 15.62 -15.70 -1.83
CA GLN A 242 16.73 -14.82 -1.43
C GLN A 242 18.10 -15.44 -1.69
N LEU A 243 18.18 -16.77 -1.81
CA LEU A 243 19.33 -17.48 -2.33
C LEU A 243 19.50 -17.22 -3.83
N GLU A 244 20.61 -17.71 -4.40
CA GLU A 244 20.76 -17.71 -5.87
C GLU A 244 19.68 -18.58 -6.53
N GLU A 245 19.30 -18.24 -7.75
CA GLU A 245 18.19 -18.88 -8.48
C GLU A 245 18.43 -20.39 -8.66
N TYR A 246 19.65 -20.77 -8.98
CA TYR A 246 20.09 -22.17 -9.10
C TYR A 246 19.84 -22.98 -7.83
N TYR A 247 20.14 -22.43 -6.64
CA TYR A 247 19.88 -23.12 -5.37
C TYR A 247 18.40 -23.24 -5.08
N SER A 248 17.61 -22.23 -5.44
CA SER A 248 16.16 -22.26 -5.26
C SER A 248 15.50 -23.34 -6.11
N GLU A 249 15.94 -23.49 -7.36
CA GLU A 249 15.47 -24.55 -8.27
C GLU A 249 15.89 -25.95 -7.79
N SER A 250 17.13 -26.10 -7.30
CA SER A 250 17.60 -27.39 -6.77
C SER A 250 16.82 -27.84 -5.51
N LEU A 251 16.20 -26.92 -4.80
CA LEU A 251 15.27 -27.18 -3.70
C LEU A 251 13.82 -27.47 -4.18
N GLY A 252 13.59 -27.55 -5.48
CA GLY A 252 12.30 -27.88 -6.09
C GLY A 252 11.35 -26.67 -6.21
N VAL A 253 11.85 -25.44 -6.10
CA VAL A 253 11.04 -24.24 -6.28
C VAL A 253 10.88 -23.96 -7.78
N ASP A 254 9.62 -23.86 -8.24
CA ASP A 254 9.29 -23.31 -9.56
C ASP A 254 9.41 -21.78 -9.49
N VAL A 255 10.62 -21.28 -9.80
CA VAL A 255 10.98 -19.87 -9.66
C VAL A 255 10.14 -18.99 -10.58
N GLU A 256 9.94 -19.43 -11.84
CA GLU A 256 9.20 -18.63 -12.83
C GLU A 256 7.68 -18.53 -12.47
N LYS A 257 7.08 -19.63 -12.04
CA LYS A 257 5.70 -19.61 -11.54
C LYS A 257 5.58 -18.70 -10.32
N THR A 258 6.55 -18.73 -9.43
CA THR A 258 6.58 -17.88 -8.22
C THR A 258 6.69 -16.40 -8.59
N LYS A 259 7.64 -16.03 -9.47
CA LYS A 259 7.78 -14.67 -10.01
C LYS A 259 6.44 -14.18 -10.56
N ARG A 260 5.80 -14.98 -11.41
CA ARG A 260 4.52 -14.65 -12.07
C ARG A 260 3.40 -14.43 -11.06
N VAL A 261 3.18 -15.35 -10.12
CA VAL A 261 2.13 -15.24 -9.11
C VAL A 261 2.32 -14.01 -8.24
N LEU A 262 3.54 -13.75 -7.78
CA LEU A 262 3.85 -12.62 -6.92
C LEU A 262 3.72 -11.28 -7.66
N ILE A 263 4.18 -11.19 -8.91
CA ILE A 263 4.01 -9.98 -9.75
C ILE A 263 2.52 -9.69 -9.95
N ILE A 264 1.73 -10.68 -10.37
CA ILE A 264 0.28 -10.51 -10.60
C ILE A 264 -0.41 -10.07 -9.31
N SER A 265 -0.15 -10.74 -8.20
CA SER A 265 -0.81 -10.45 -6.92
C SER A 265 -0.45 -9.06 -6.38
N ALA A 266 0.83 -8.69 -6.41
CA ALA A 266 1.30 -7.39 -5.96
C ALA A 266 0.81 -6.26 -6.89
N THR A 267 0.81 -6.48 -8.22
CA THR A 267 0.25 -5.52 -9.18
C THR A 267 -1.25 -5.31 -8.99
N LEU A 268 -2.01 -6.39 -8.78
CA LEU A 268 -3.45 -6.34 -8.52
C LEU A 268 -3.74 -5.45 -7.31
N MET A 269 -3.06 -5.69 -6.20
CA MET A 269 -3.21 -4.91 -4.95
C MET A 269 -2.80 -3.46 -5.13
N THR A 270 -1.68 -3.20 -5.79
CA THR A 270 -1.17 -1.83 -6.02
C THR A 270 -2.08 -1.05 -6.97
N SER A 271 -2.52 -1.67 -8.08
CA SER A 271 -3.44 -1.01 -9.02
C SER A 271 -4.79 -0.70 -8.37
N ALA A 272 -5.32 -1.61 -7.54
CA ALA A 272 -6.53 -1.35 -6.77
C ALA A 272 -6.32 -0.22 -5.75
N ALA A 273 -5.21 -0.21 -5.03
CA ALA A 273 -4.88 0.86 -4.10
C ALA A 273 -4.87 2.22 -4.79
N VAL A 274 -4.10 2.35 -5.88
CA VAL A 274 -3.97 3.60 -6.66
C VAL A 274 -5.30 4.04 -7.25
N SER A 275 -6.14 3.12 -7.72
CA SER A 275 -7.42 3.46 -8.35
C SER A 275 -8.39 4.19 -7.41
N PHE A 276 -8.36 3.89 -6.13
CA PHE A 276 -9.23 4.51 -5.11
C PHE A 276 -8.58 5.68 -4.37
N SER A 277 -7.26 5.69 -4.23
CA SER A 277 -6.54 6.72 -3.46
C SER A 277 -5.77 7.74 -4.30
N GLY A 278 -5.62 7.52 -5.60
CA GLY A 278 -4.62 8.22 -6.40
C GLY A 278 -3.19 7.80 -6.02
N LEU A 279 -2.20 8.61 -6.40
CA LEU A 279 -0.80 8.27 -6.21
C LEU A 279 -0.34 8.59 -4.78
N ILE A 280 0.00 7.57 -4.00
CA ILE A 280 0.57 7.70 -2.65
C ILE A 280 1.87 6.92 -2.59
N GLY A 281 2.98 7.61 -2.71
CA GLY A 281 4.32 7.01 -2.68
C GLY A 281 4.86 6.72 -1.28
N PHE A 282 6.02 6.08 -1.23
CA PHE A 282 6.82 5.78 -0.04
C PHE A 282 6.26 4.76 0.94
N VAL A 283 4.96 4.48 0.98
CA VAL A 283 4.37 3.50 1.90
C VAL A 283 5.00 2.12 1.69
N GLY A 284 5.08 1.69 0.41
CA GLY A 284 5.68 0.41 0.01
C GLY A 284 7.18 0.32 0.23
N LEU A 285 7.86 1.46 0.42
CA LEU A 285 9.29 1.52 0.77
C LEU A 285 9.52 1.51 2.28
N ILE A 286 8.84 2.40 2.99
CA ILE A 286 9.07 2.65 4.42
C ILE A 286 8.59 1.47 5.26
N ALA A 287 7.36 1.00 5.04
CA ALA A 287 6.74 -0.01 5.88
C ALA A 287 7.58 -1.30 5.95
N PRO A 288 7.96 -1.96 4.84
CA PRO A 288 8.76 -3.17 4.92
C PRO A 288 10.19 -2.92 5.43
N HIS A 289 10.74 -1.73 5.18
CA HIS A 289 12.07 -1.40 5.68
C HIS A 289 12.09 -1.27 7.20
N VAL A 290 11.13 -0.56 7.79
CA VAL A 290 10.97 -0.44 9.26
C VAL A 290 10.78 -1.82 9.88
N ILE A 291 9.95 -2.67 9.29
CA ILE A 291 9.73 -4.03 9.79
C ILE A 291 11.01 -4.85 9.74
N ARG A 292 11.80 -4.75 8.67
CA ARG A 292 13.08 -5.44 8.53
C ARG A 292 14.09 -5.00 9.59
N LEU A 293 14.12 -3.71 9.92
CA LEU A 293 14.98 -3.19 10.99
C LEU A 293 14.57 -3.68 12.38
N LEU A 294 13.26 -3.83 12.64
CA LEU A 294 12.74 -4.20 13.97
C LEU A 294 12.74 -5.72 14.21
N TRP A 295 12.45 -6.52 13.16
CA TRP A 295 12.15 -7.94 13.33
C TRP A 295 12.89 -8.88 12.36
N GLY A 296 13.87 -8.38 11.61
CA GLY A 296 14.73 -9.18 10.75
C GLY A 296 14.17 -9.39 9.33
N THR A 297 14.77 -10.35 8.60
CA THR A 297 14.63 -10.48 7.15
C THR A 297 13.69 -11.59 6.69
N ASP A 298 13.02 -12.30 7.62
CA ASP A 298 12.10 -13.40 7.28
C ASP A 298 10.78 -12.88 6.68
N TYR A 299 10.48 -13.27 5.44
CA TYR A 299 9.27 -12.82 4.72
C TYR A 299 7.96 -13.33 5.34
N ARG A 300 7.97 -14.37 6.16
CA ARG A 300 6.81 -14.77 6.97
C ARG A 300 6.42 -13.71 8.00
N THR A 301 7.40 -12.90 8.41
CA THR A 301 7.23 -11.78 9.34
C THR A 301 7.08 -10.45 8.58
N ILE A 302 7.94 -10.22 7.57
CA ILE A 302 7.97 -8.96 6.82
C ILE A 302 6.64 -8.70 6.12
N LEU A 303 6.08 -9.67 5.39
CA LEU A 303 4.88 -9.47 4.59
C LEU A 303 3.68 -9.01 5.42
N PRO A 304 3.22 -9.76 6.45
CA PRO A 304 2.04 -9.35 7.21
C PRO A 304 2.28 -8.08 8.01
N LEU A 305 3.46 -7.92 8.62
CA LEU A 305 3.76 -6.73 9.41
C LEU A 305 3.96 -5.48 8.55
N SER A 306 4.45 -5.61 7.32
CA SER A 306 4.52 -4.49 6.37
C SER A 306 3.13 -4.00 5.97
N GLY A 307 2.16 -4.90 5.83
CA GLY A 307 0.77 -4.52 5.63
C GLY A 307 0.21 -3.74 6.83
N ILE A 308 0.43 -4.23 8.03
CA ILE A 308 -0.02 -3.59 9.27
C ILE A 308 0.67 -2.23 9.46
N ALA A 309 1.99 -2.16 9.27
CA ALA A 309 2.75 -0.91 9.38
C ALA A 309 2.37 0.11 8.29
N GLY A 310 2.15 -0.35 7.06
CA GLY A 310 1.68 0.49 5.96
C GLY A 310 0.29 1.06 6.23
N ALA A 311 -0.62 0.24 6.79
CA ALA A 311 -1.94 0.69 7.22
C ALA A 311 -1.85 1.77 8.30
N ALA A 312 -1.07 1.55 9.36
CA ALA A 312 -0.87 2.51 10.43
C ALA A 312 -0.24 3.82 9.92
N PHE A 313 0.80 3.71 9.12
CA PHE A 313 1.50 4.86 8.53
C PHE A 313 0.58 5.71 7.67
N LEU A 314 -0.24 5.08 6.82
CA LEU A 314 -1.11 5.82 5.91
C LEU A 314 -2.29 6.48 6.64
N VAL A 315 -2.83 5.85 7.67
CA VAL A 315 -3.85 6.45 8.55
C VAL A 315 -3.31 7.68 9.28
N LEU A 316 -2.07 7.61 9.79
CA LEU A 316 -1.42 8.75 10.43
C LEU A 316 -1.10 9.87 9.43
N ALA A 317 -0.66 9.53 8.22
CA ALA A 317 -0.43 10.48 7.14
C ALA A 317 -1.71 11.20 6.74
N ASP A 318 -2.84 10.47 6.62
CA ASP A 318 -4.16 11.06 6.36
C ASP A 318 -4.64 11.95 7.51
N LEU A 319 -4.46 11.52 8.76
CA LEU A 319 -4.79 12.35 9.92
C LEU A 319 -4.00 13.65 9.91
N THR A 320 -2.69 13.58 9.64
CA THR A 320 -1.83 14.76 9.55
C THR A 320 -2.25 15.67 8.39
N ALA A 321 -2.55 15.10 7.22
CA ALA A 321 -2.96 15.84 6.03
C ALA A 321 -4.20 16.71 6.24
N ARG A 322 -5.16 16.26 7.06
CA ARG A 322 -6.41 16.99 7.34
C ARG A 322 -6.38 17.84 8.60
N THR A 323 -5.29 17.80 9.38
CA THR A 323 -5.19 18.58 10.64
C THR A 323 -4.17 19.69 10.60
N ILE A 324 -3.08 19.54 9.83
CA ILE A 324 -1.92 20.43 9.88
C ILE A 324 -2.22 21.87 9.39
N ILE A 325 -3.09 22.04 8.39
CA ILE A 325 -3.47 23.36 7.82
C ILE A 325 -5.01 23.51 7.82
N SER A 326 -5.68 22.91 8.81
CA SER A 326 -7.15 23.03 8.92
C SER A 326 -7.62 24.50 8.82
N PRO A 327 -8.70 24.81 8.03
CA PRO A 327 -9.67 23.87 7.45
C PRO A 327 -9.30 23.30 6.06
N VAL A 328 -8.17 23.70 5.47
CA VAL A 328 -7.71 23.19 4.17
C VAL A 328 -7.07 21.81 4.36
N GLU A 329 -7.49 20.84 3.56
CA GLU A 329 -6.90 19.50 3.58
C GLU A 329 -5.78 19.38 2.54
N LEU A 330 -4.62 18.88 2.98
CA LEU A 330 -3.52 18.56 2.07
C LEU A 330 -3.73 17.18 1.42
N PRO A 331 -3.27 16.99 0.18
CA PRO A 331 -3.13 15.66 -0.39
C PRO A 331 -2.20 14.76 0.47
N VAL A 332 -2.63 13.53 0.72
CA VAL A 332 -1.89 12.58 1.57
C VAL A 332 -0.51 12.24 0.99
N GLY A 333 -0.41 12.18 -0.35
CA GLY A 333 0.85 11.93 -1.04
C GLY A 333 1.92 12.97 -0.74
N ILE A 334 1.55 14.21 -0.45
CA ILE A 334 2.51 15.25 -0.01
C ILE A 334 3.09 14.87 1.35
N ILE A 335 2.25 14.47 2.30
CA ILE A 335 2.69 14.08 3.66
C ILE A 335 3.61 12.85 3.60
N THR A 336 3.21 11.83 2.81
CA THR A 336 4.04 10.63 2.67
C THR A 336 5.38 10.93 1.98
N ALA A 337 5.41 11.84 1.03
CA ALA A 337 6.65 12.29 0.39
C ALA A 337 7.55 13.10 1.33
N LEU A 338 6.98 14.02 2.12
CA LEU A 338 7.73 14.82 3.10
C LEU A 338 8.37 13.96 4.20
N VAL A 339 7.73 12.88 4.60
CA VAL A 339 8.30 11.93 5.57
C VAL A 339 9.23 10.93 4.89
N GLY A 340 8.84 10.44 3.72
CA GLY A 340 9.52 9.36 3.02
C GLY A 340 10.85 9.76 2.41
N SER A 341 10.92 10.94 1.80
CA SER A 341 12.16 11.39 1.14
C SER A 341 13.32 11.58 2.11
N PRO A 342 13.18 12.30 3.26
CA PRO A 342 14.25 12.40 4.24
C PRO A 342 14.64 11.05 4.85
N PHE A 343 13.66 10.18 5.12
CA PHE A 343 13.91 8.84 5.62
C PHE A 343 14.78 8.04 4.63
N PHE A 344 14.45 8.11 3.34
CA PHE A 344 15.20 7.43 2.30
C PHE A 344 16.65 7.95 2.16
N VAL A 345 16.83 9.27 2.18
CA VAL A 345 18.17 9.90 2.15
C VAL A 345 18.98 9.45 3.38
N TYR A 346 18.38 9.43 4.56
CA TYR A 346 19.04 8.94 5.77
C TYR A 346 19.52 7.48 5.61
N LEU A 347 18.71 6.61 5.02
CA LEU A 347 19.09 5.21 4.78
C LEU A 347 20.27 5.09 3.83
N LEU A 348 20.28 5.85 2.74
CA LEU A 348 21.39 5.85 1.77
C LEU A 348 22.70 6.28 2.43
N LEU A 349 22.67 7.35 3.24
CA LEU A 349 23.84 7.84 3.96
C LEU A 349 24.36 6.82 4.99
N LYS A 350 23.44 6.13 5.70
CA LYS A 350 23.82 5.09 6.65
C LYS A 350 24.44 3.88 5.96
N SER A 351 23.89 3.43 4.84
CA SER A 351 24.44 2.31 4.05
C SER A 351 25.83 2.63 3.54
N LYS A 352 26.06 3.85 3.04
CA LYS A 352 27.39 4.29 2.58
C LYS A 352 28.44 4.24 3.70
N ARG A 353 28.11 4.74 4.89
CA ARG A 353 29.02 4.71 6.05
C ARG A 353 29.38 3.29 6.51
N THR A 354 28.46 2.35 6.38
CA THR A 354 28.71 0.94 6.76
C THR A 354 29.69 0.30 5.78
N ILE A 355 29.65 0.65 4.50
CA ILE A 355 30.60 0.18 3.47
C ILE A 355 31.95 0.80 3.69
N GLU A 356 32.03 2.11 3.99
CA GLU A 356 33.29 2.82 4.23
C GLU A 356 33.99 2.39 5.54
N ASN A 357 33.26 1.99 6.57
CA ASN A 357 33.82 1.55 7.87
C ASN A 357 34.07 0.03 7.95
N GLY A 358 33.75 -0.73 6.92
CA GLY A 358 33.91 -2.17 6.86
C GLY A 358 35.22 -2.66 6.19
N TYR A 359 36.19 -1.74 5.98
CA TYR A 359 37.56 -2.04 5.54
C TYR A 359 38.55 -1.65 6.63
#